data_a651c4171167387983b567fb4d593fbd
#
_entry.id   a651c4171167387983b567fb4d593fbd
#
_cell.length_a   1.000
_cell.length_b   1.000
_cell.length_c   1.000
_cell.angle_alpha   90.00
_cell.angle_beta   90.00
_cell.angle_gamma   90.00
#
_symmetry.space_group_name_H-M   'P 1'
#
loop_
_entity.id
_entity.type
_entity.pdbx_description
1 polymer ?
#
loop_
_entity_poly.entity_id
_entity_poly.type
_entity_poly.pdbx_seq_one_letter_code
_entity_poly.pdbx_strand_id
1 'polypeptide(L)'
;MIKEVVKITNVNSDVYRGCKYLAELVIIMNGEPATIFVGFKDNYPGSLPLFFDLNDSFGRIPHKEKDGFICFTRSEAIVIDKRYPVSLLLNCLENVIELIAKGISGENHEDFQLEFEAYWCHIVKGKIYGAIDTDNYNVREINLWCETSESNFTIVASEKNIKNTEVIMNTLFHIDIYQEEKFRCIYIPLKHGTSILPPAAEEEWDYSFVKNIFSKHITKKSKQKFQRIIRRKGNSTKKLEFIIFGLPISNENTALFAYVMPGTGIDYLHPLVQKPKNVNLIPLMVERWHPNYLLNRTGGNTEVADKHVAIVGVGSVGSEIATRFAKSGVQHITVIDNDILEMDNVYRHALGNDSVYARNEDNQLINVPKVLALEKEIRRKYPFIQVTSLPKSFVELWEEGSINWKDYDLLVIAIGLANQEMDINEKMHSMKQPPPTIYAWNEPLGIGGHSLITLNNEKKGCYQCLFKPMEGKTIHNRSSFTKPNQDFSKDLTGCGSIYVPYSFLDSEKTAMLVVENSLKLLTGKLQDNPLLSWKGDDSQLKSEGFATSHRYSSNKDK
;
A
#
# COMPACT_ATOMS: atom_id res chain seq x y z
N MET A 1 -3.18 -27.57 -38.15
CA MET A 1 -3.78 -26.90 -37.00
C MET A 1 -5.17 -26.36 -37.33
N ILE A 2 -5.35 -25.38 -38.21
CA ILE A 2 -6.68 -24.87 -38.62
C ILE A 2 -7.18 -25.70 -39.78
N LYS A 3 -8.39 -26.26 -39.66
CA LYS A 3 -9.06 -27.05 -40.70
C LYS A 3 -10.06 -26.23 -41.51
N GLU A 4 -10.78 -25.35 -40.82
CA GLU A 4 -11.84 -24.53 -41.41
C GLU A 4 -11.97 -23.20 -40.69
N VAL A 5 -12.38 -22.14 -41.40
CA VAL A 5 -12.65 -20.80 -40.87
C VAL A 5 -13.97 -20.30 -41.40
N VAL A 6 -14.90 -19.97 -40.52
CA VAL A 6 -16.20 -19.43 -40.87
C VAL A 6 -16.39 -18.06 -40.24
N LYS A 7 -16.62 -17.04 -41.07
CA LYS A 7 -16.91 -15.69 -40.58
C LYS A 7 -18.32 -15.59 -40.03
N ILE A 8 -18.48 -15.12 -38.81
CA ILE A 8 -19.78 -14.84 -38.18
C ILE A 8 -20.24 -13.43 -38.56
N THR A 9 -21.48 -13.33 -39.05
CA THR A 9 -22.15 -12.08 -39.36
C THR A 9 -23.04 -11.66 -38.20
N ASN A 10 -23.30 -10.35 -38.03
CA ASN A 10 -24.15 -9.77 -36.97
C ASN A 10 -23.61 -9.99 -35.53
N VAL A 11 -22.34 -9.67 -35.33
CA VAL A 11 -21.69 -9.76 -34.03
C VAL A 11 -22.22 -8.65 -33.11
N ASN A 12 -22.78 -9.03 -31.94
CA ASN A 12 -23.11 -8.07 -30.89
C ASN A 12 -21.85 -7.81 -30.03
N SER A 13 -21.26 -6.64 -30.19
CA SER A 13 -20.02 -6.25 -29.50
C SER A 13 -20.13 -6.28 -27.96
N ASP A 14 -21.30 -6.00 -27.40
CA ASP A 14 -21.52 -5.98 -25.94
C ASP A 14 -21.46 -7.40 -25.35
N VAL A 15 -21.87 -8.40 -26.12
CA VAL A 15 -21.81 -9.80 -25.72
C VAL A 15 -20.38 -10.36 -25.82
N TYR A 16 -19.61 -9.93 -26.82
CA TYR A 16 -18.28 -10.48 -27.12
C TYR A 16 -17.15 -9.50 -26.75
N ARG A 17 -17.24 -8.86 -25.60
CA ARG A 17 -16.16 -8.03 -25.00
C ARG A 17 -15.63 -6.92 -25.92
N GLY A 18 -16.50 -6.32 -26.73
CA GLY A 18 -16.14 -5.25 -27.66
C GLY A 18 -15.58 -5.73 -28.99
N CYS A 19 -15.68 -7.02 -29.32
CA CYS A 19 -15.31 -7.54 -30.63
C CYS A 19 -16.30 -7.08 -31.70
N LYS A 20 -15.81 -6.52 -32.79
CA LYS A 20 -16.61 -6.19 -33.99
C LYS A 20 -16.65 -7.33 -35.01
N TYR A 21 -15.66 -8.20 -34.98
CA TYR A 21 -15.53 -9.33 -35.89
C TYR A 21 -15.36 -10.59 -35.08
N LEU A 22 -16.03 -11.64 -35.49
CA LEU A 22 -15.94 -12.97 -34.89
C LEU A 22 -15.80 -14.00 -36.02
N ALA A 23 -14.95 -14.98 -35.79
CA ALA A 23 -14.81 -16.13 -36.71
C ALA A 23 -14.79 -17.42 -35.89
N GLU A 24 -15.42 -18.43 -36.45
CA GLU A 24 -15.36 -19.80 -35.95
C GLU A 24 -14.16 -20.51 -36.59
N LEU A 25 -13.32 -21.13 -35.77
CA LEU A 25 -12.15 -21.89 -36.19
C LEU A 25 -12.33 -23.34 -35.81
N VAL A 26 -12.33 -24.23 -36.78
CA VAL A 26 -12.24 -25.67 -36.55
C VAL A 26 -10.75 -26.04 -36.53
N ILE A 27 -10.30 -26.50 -35.38
CA ILE A 27 -8.90 -26.91 -35.13
C ILE A 27 -8.84 -28.43 -34.89
N ILE A 28 -7.68 -29.03 -35.07
CA ILE A 28 -7.44 -30.42 -34.70
C ILE A 28 -6.70 -30.45 -33.38
N MET A 29 -7.32 -31.04 -32.36
CA MET A 29 -6.73 -31.27 -31.03
C MET A 29 -6.75 -32.77 -30.73
N ASN A 30 -5.60 -33.34 -30.39
CA ASN A 30 -5.46 -34.77 -30.10
C ASN A 30 -6.03 -35.70 -31.19
N GLY A 31 -6.02 -35.25 -32.45
CA GLY A 31 -6.57 -36.03 -33.59
C GLY A 31 -8.05 -35.77 -33.89
N GLU A 32 -8.77 -35.11 -33.01
CA GLU A 32 -10.20 -34.82 -33.15
C GLU A 32 -10.46 -33.35 -33.49
N PRO A 33 -11.53 -33.06 -34.26
CA PRO A 33 -11.92 -31.67 -34.53
C PRO A 33 -12.53 -31.02 -33.31
N ALA A 34 -12.08 -29.79 -32.99
CA ALA A 34 -12.64 -28.96 -31.95
C ALA A 34 -12.90 -27.55 -32.47
N THR A 35 -13.89 -26.87 -31.92
CA THR A 35 -14.28 -25.52 -32.34
C THR A 35 -13.84 -24.47 -31.32
N ILE A 36 -13.16 -23.43 -31.79
CA ILE A 36 -12.82 -22.25 -31.04
C ILE A 36 -13.31 -21.01 -31.81
N PHE A 37 -13.84 -20.01 -31.10
CA PHE A 37 -14.20 -18.73 -31.71
C PHE A 37 -13.12 -17.71 -31.45
N VAL A 38 -12.76 -16.95 -32.47
CA VAL A 38 -11.79 -15.83 -32.37
C VAL A 38 -12.47 -14.51 -32.66
N GLY A 39 -12.34 -13.57 -31.74
CA GLY A 39 -12.89 -12.23 -31.83
C GLY A 39 -11.81 -11.16 -32.02
N PHE A 40 -12.12 -10.18 -32.86
CA PHE A 40 -11.25 -9.04 -33.11
C PHE A 40 -11.94 -7.74 -32.76
N LYS A 41 -11.26 -6.89 -31.99
CA LYS A 41 -11.69 -5.51 -31.76
C LYS A 41 -11.35 -4.65 -32.98
N ASP A 42 -11.96 -3.46 -33.06
CA ASP A 42 -11.80 -2.53 -34.18
C ASP A 42 -10.34 -2.10 -34.43
N ASN A 43 -9.57 -2.05 -33.36
CA ASN A 43 -8.16 -1.64 -33.39
C ASN A 43 -7.16 -2.79 -33.65
N TYR A 44 -7.64 -4.02 -33.96
CA TYR A 44 -6.72 -5.11 -34.30
C TYR A 44 -5.86 -4.72 -35.53
N PRO A 45 -4.55 -4.98 -35.53
CA PRO A 45 -3.72 -5.73 -34.58
C PRO A 45 -3.12 -4.89 -33.42
N GLY A 46 -3.69 -3.75 -33.09
CA GLY A 46 -3.29 -2.95 -31.94
C GLY A 46 -3.75 -3.51 -30.58
N SER A 47 -4.61 -4.51 -30.60
CA SER A 47 -5.01 -5.33 -29.46
C SER A 47 -4.83 -6.80 -29.79
N LEU A 48 -4.74 -7.66 -28.76
CA LEU A 48 -4.73 -9.10 -28.95
C LEU A 48 -6.08 -9.59 -29.45
N PRO A 49 -6.11 -10.71 -30.23
CA PRO A 49 -7.34 -11.43 -30.52
C PRO A 49 -7.90 -12.03 -29.22
N LEU A 50 -9.21 -12.12 -29.11
CA LEU A 50 -9.90 -12.76 -28.00
C LEU A 50 -10.40 -14.13 -28.46
N PHE A 51 -10.30 -15.15 -27.60
CA PHE A 51 -10.72 -16.50 -27.92
C PHE A 51 -11.84 -16.93 -26.98
N PHE A 52 -12.81 -17.71 -27.55
CA PHE A 52 -13.98 -18.13 -26.81
C PHE A 52 -14.31 -19.59 -27.13
N ASP A 53 -14.80 -20.32 -26.13
CA ASP A 53 -15.46 -21.60 -26.22
C ASP A 53 -16.98 -21.40 -26.05
N LEU A 54 -17.65 -20.92 -27.11
CA LEU A 54 -19.08 -20.58 -27.05
C LEU A 54 -19.99 -21.79 -27.03
N ASN A 55 -19.49 -22.97 -27.48
CA ASN A 55 -20.22 -24.20 -27.53
C ASN A 55 -20.03 -25.10 -26.30
N ASP A 56 -19.27 -24.61 -25.30
CA ASP A 56 -18.83 -25.38 -24.12
C ASP A 56 -18.15 -26.73 -24.49
N SER A 57 -17.40 -26.73 -25.59
CA SER A 57 -16.77 -27.92 -26.16
C SER A 57 -15.68 -28.51 -25.26
N PHE A 58 -15.06 -27.69 -24.42
CA PHE A 58 -13.94 -28.09 -23.56
C PHE A 58 -14.35 -28.32 -22.11
N GLY A 59 -15.64 -28.12 -21.78
CA GLY A 59 -16.14 -28.25 -20.42
C GLY A 59 -15.48 -27.25 -19.46
N ARG A 60 -15.33 -27.64 -18.19
CA ARG A 60 -14.76 -26.78 -17.15
C ARG A 60 -13.24 -26.91 -17.11
N ILE A 61 -12.56 -25.96 -17.66
CA ILE A 61 -11.09 -25.82 -17.62
C ILE A 61 -10.67 -24.52 -16.94
N PRO A 62 -9.46 -24.42 -16.35
CA PRO A 62 -8.92 -23.16 -15.84
C PRO A 62 -8.86 -22.10 -16.94
N HIS A 63 -8.93 -20.83 -16.55
CA HIS A 63 -8.87 -19.67 -17.44
C HIS A 63 -10.02 -19.54 -18.43
N LYS A 64 -11.08 -20.35 -18.30
CA LYS A 64 -12.33 -20.17 -19.04
C LYS A 64 -13.38 -19.51 -18.17
N GLU A 65 -13.87 -18.36 -18.62
CA GLU A 65 -14.91 -17.60 -17.94
C GLU A 65 -16.33 -18.02 -18.36
N LYS A 66 -17.34 -17.52 -17.66
CA LYS A 66 -18.75 -17.88 -17.89
C LYS A 66 -19.24 -17.60 -19.31
N ASP A 67 -18.77 -16.52 -19.93
CA ASP A 67 -19.11 -16.13 -21.31
C ASP A 67 -18.32 -16.95 -22.38
N GLY A 68 -17.59 -17.96 -21.97
CA GLY A 68 -16.74 -18.78 -22.80
C GLY A 68 -15.39 -18.19 -23.13
N PHE A 69 -15.10 -16.95 -22.67
CA PHE A 69 -13.81 -16.32 -22.91
C PHE A 69 -12.66 -17.11 -22.28
N ILE A 70 -11.57 -17.27 -23.05
CA ILE A 70 -10.37 -17.98 -22.63
C ILE A 70 -9.25 -16.97 -22.38
N CYS A 71 -8.87 -16.78 -21.13
CA CYS A 71 -7.81 -15.89 -20.71
C CYS A 71 -6.45 -16.58 -20.82
N PHE A 72 -5.83 -16.54 -21.99
CA PHE A 72 -4.58 -17.24 -22.27
C PHE A 72 -3.31 -16.44 -21.95
N THR A 73 -3.44 -15.13 -21.70
CA THR A 73 -2.31 -14.26 -21.41
C THR A 73 -2.75 -12.94 -20.76
N ARG A 74 -1.81 -12.28 -20.09
CA ARG A 74 -2.00 -10.92 -19.56
C ARG A 74 -1.61 -9.91 -20.63
N SER A 75 -2.58 -9.23 -21.21
CA SER A 75 -2.39 -8.26 -22.31
C SER A 75 -1.43 -7.13 -21.98
N GLU A 76 -1.35 -6.71 -20.70
CA GLU A 76 -0.49 -5.63 -20.22
C GLU A 76 1.01 -5.98 -20.30
N ALA A 77 1.35 -7.24 -20.35
CA ALA A 77 2.74 -7.71 -20.40
C ALA A 77 3.30 -7.85 -21.83
N ILE A 78 2.46 -7.59 -22.87
CA ILE A 78 2.82 -7.87 -24.26
C ILE A 78 2.92 -6.57 -25.07
N VAL A 79 4.05 -6.38 -25.71
CA VAL A 79 4.23 -5.33 -26.73
C VAL A 79 3.91 -5.92 -28.10
N ILE A 80 2.86 -5.41 -28.75
CA ILE A 80 2.36 -5.92 -30.01
C ILE A 80 3.10 -5.28 -31.19
N ASP A 81 3.68 -6.10 -32.05
CA ASP A 81 4.17 -5.65 -33.34
C ASP A 81 3.06 -5.72 -34.41
N LYS A 82 2.46 -4.57 -34.69
CA LYS A 82 1.33 -4.45 -35.64
C LYS A 82 1.68 -4.79 -37.08
N ARG A 83 2.96 -4.91 -37.44
CA ARG A 83 3.42 -5.26 -38.80
C ARG A 83 3.16 -6.73 -39.13
N TYR A 84 2.96 -7.59 -38.15
CA TYR A 84 2.82 -9.03 -38.32
C TYR A 84 1.51 -9.58 -37.73
N PRO A 85 0.34 -9.12 -38.21
CA PRO A 85 -0.95 -9.49 -37.62
C PRO A 85 -1.26 -10.98 -37.68
N VAL A 86 -0.85 -11.65 -38.76
CA VAL A 86 -1.06 -13.09 -38.93
C VAL A 86 -0.21 -13.89 -37.95
N SER A 87 1.07 -13.55 -37.81
CA SER A 87 1.96 -14.21 -36.84
C SER A 87 1.47 -14.01 -35.41
N LEU A 88 0.98 -12.80 -35.08
CA LEU A 88 0.36 -12.51 -33.79
C LEU A 88 -0.82 -13.43 -33.51
N LEU A 89 -1.74 -13.56 -34.47
CA LEU A 89 -2.91 -14.44 -34.34
C LEU A 89 -2.50 -15.90 -34.13
N LEU A 90 -1.57 -16.41 -34.95
CA LEU A 90 -1.12 -17.79 -34.87
C LEU A 90 -0.43 -18.10 -33.53
N ASN A 91 0.45 -17.22 -33.05
CA ASN A 91 1.10 -17.38 -31.75
C ASN A 91 0.07 -17.38 -30.60
N CYS A 92 -0.92 -16.47 -30.65
CA CYS A 92 -1.99 -16.45 -29.65
C CYS A 92 -2.84 -17.73 -29.70
N LEU A 93 -3.16 -18.22 -30.89
CA LEU A 93 -3.91 -19.45 -31.07
C LEU A 93 -3.15 -20.68 -30.53
N GLU A 94 -1.84 -20.77 -30.78
CA GLU A 94 -0.97 -21.81 -30.23
C GLU A 94 -1.03 -21.84 -28.71
N ASN A 95 -0.89 -20.67 -28.06
CA ASN A 95 -0.97 -20.53 -26.60
C ASN A 95 -2.35 -20.96 -26.07
N VAL A 96 -3.43 -20.60 -26.76
CA VAL A 96 -4.79 -20.98 -26.38
C VAL A 96 -4.98 -22.49 -26.48
N ILE A 97 -4.51 -23.13 -27.58
CA ILE A 97 -4.60 -24.58 -27.78
C ILE A 97 -3.80 -25.31 -26.69
N GLU A 98 -2.60 -24.83 -26.36
CA GLU A 98 -1.80 -25.42 -25.29
C GLU A 98 -2.50 -25.29 -23.93
N LEU A 99 -3.08 -24.13 -23.63
CA LEU A 99 -3.84 -23.89 -22.39
C LEU A 99 -5.03 -24.84 -22.27
N ILE A 100 -5.82 -24.96 -23.34
CA ILE A 100 -6.98 -25.89 -23.39
C ILE A 100 -6.51 -27.35 -23.22
N ALA A 101 -5.44 -27.76 -23.90
CA ALA A 101 -4.90 -29.10 -23.77
C ALA A 101 -4.49 -29.43 -22.34
N LYS A 102 -3.79 -28.50 -21.66
CA LYS A 102 -3.45 -28.64 -20.24
C LYS A 102 -4.68 -28.67 -19.34
N GLY A 103 -5.70 -27.87 -19.66
CA GLY A 103 -6.97 -27.87 -18.93
C GLY A 103 -7.70 -29.20 -19.01
N ILE A 104 -7.79 -29.80 -20.21
CA ILE A 104 -8.42 -31.10 -20.45
C ILE A 104 -7.62 -32.24 -19.80
N SER A 105 -6.28 -32.21 -19.88
CA SER A 105 -5.42 -33.23 -19.25
C SER A 105 -5.35 -33.08 -17.72
N GLY A 106 -5.76 -31.95 -17.18
CA GLY A 106 -5.68 -31.64 -15.74
C GLY A 106 -4.30 -31.14 -15.27
N GLU A 107 -3.35 -30.91 -16.17
CA GLU A 107 -2.00 -30.46 -15.82
C GLU A 107 -1.97 -29.09 -15.14
N ASN A 108 -2.92 -28.20 -15.46
CA ASN A 108 -3.04 -26.87 -14.86
C ASN A 108 -4.25 -26.72 -13.92
N HIS A 109 -4.75 -27.82 -13.35
CA HIS A 109 -5.88 -27.77 -12.40
C HIS A 109 -5.60 -26.93 -11.16
N GLU A 110 -4.33 -26.76 -10.79
CA GLU A 110 -3.94 -25.87 -9.68
C GLU A 110 -4.29 -24.40 -9.95
N ASP A 111 -4.40 -23.98 -11.21
CA ASP A 111 -4.76 -22.61 -11.59
C ASP A 111 -6.18 -22.24 -11.12
N PHE A 112 -7.10 -23.18 -11.00
CA PHE A 112 -8.40 -22.93 -10.36
C PHE A 112 -8.26 -22.40 -8.93
N GLN A 113 -7.28 -22.89 -8.19
CA GLN A 113 -7.05 -22.46 -6.83
C GLN A 113 -6.30 -21.12 -6.78
N LEU A 114 -5.36 -20.90 -7.70
CA LEU A 114 -4.64 -19.63 -7.82
C LEU A 114 -5.58 -18.48 -8.19
N GLU A 115 -6.59 -18.76 -9.01
CA GLU A 115 -7.60 -17.79 -9.46
C GLU A 115 -8.91 -17.88 -8.67
N PHE A 116 -8.91 -18.51 -7.49
CA PHE A 116 -10.13 -18.80 -6.72
C PHE A 116 -11.05 -17.59 -6.55
N GLU A 117 -10.49 -16.42 -6.21
CA GLU A 117 -11.29 -15.20 -5.99
C GLU A 117 -11.95 -14.68 -7.28
N ALA A 118 -11.34 -14.88 -8.43
CA ALA A 118 -11.92 -14.51 -9.72
C ALA A 118 -13.18 -15.35 -10.01
N TYR A 119 -13.13 -16.66 -9.80
CA TYR A 119 -14.30 -17.51 -9.93
C TYR A 119 -15.35 -17.22 -8.83
N TRP A 120 -14.89 -16.96 -7.61
CA TRP A 120 -15.76 -16.63 -6.50
C TRP A 120 -16.62 -15.41 -6.77
N CYS A 121 -16.06 -14.38 -7.45
CA CYS A 121 -16.77 -13.17 -7.82
C CYS A 121 -18.04 -13.39 -8.66
N HIS A 122 -18.14 -14.52 -9.37
CA HIS A 122 -19.30 -14.80 -10.24
C HIS A 122 -20.57 -15.18 -9.48
N ILE A 123 -20.44 -15.66 -8.25
CA ILE A 123 -21.60 -16.14 -7.45
C ILE A 123 -21.96 -15.22 -6.29
N VAL A 124 -21.15 -14.22 -5.97
CA VAL A 124 -21.37 -13.36 -4.82
C VAL A 124 -22.59 -12.45 -4.97
N LYS A 125 -23.27 -12.22 -3.84
CA LYS A 125 -24.45 -11.35 -3.76
C LYS A 125 -24.18 -10.07 -2.99
N GLY A 126 -22.94 -9.82 -2.59
CA GLY A 126 -22.53 -8.64 -1.84
C GLY A 126 -21.02 -8.57 -1.59
N LYS A 127 -20.59 -7.51 -0.95
CA LYS A 127 -19.18 -7.21 -0.72
C LYS A 127 -18.92 -6.83 0.74
N ILE A 128 -17.82 -7.32 1.29
CA ILE A 128 -17.22 -6.87 2.55
C ILE A 128 -15.97 -6.06 2.22
N TYR A 129 -15.86 -4.86 2.74
CA TYR A 129 -14.63 -4.08 2.74
C TYR A 129 -13.79 -4.49 3.94
N GLY A 130 -12.72 -5.28 3.70
CA GLY A 130 -12.05 -6.05 4.75
C GLY A 130 -10.58 -5.69 4.96
N ALA A 131 -10.24 -5.11 6.11
CA ALA A 131 -8.86 -5.00 6.58
C ALA A 131 -8.48 -6.27 7.37
N ILE A 132 -8.27 -7.37 6.67
CA ILE A 132 -8.01 -8.70 7.22
C ILE A 132 -6.55 -9.07 7.02
N ASP A 133 -5.87 -9.39 8.11
CA ASP A 133 -4.49 -9.91 8.09
C ASP A 133 -4.49 -11.39 7.68
N THR A 134 -4.10 -11.65 6.44
CA THR A 134 -4.03 -13.03 5.91
C THR A 134 -2.76 -13.78 6.33
N ASP A 135 -1.75 -13.09 6.85
CA ASP A 135 -0.49 -13.70 7.32
C ASP A 135 -0.66 -14.32 8.71
N ASN A 136 -1.74 -13.92 9.41
CA ASN A 136 -2.11 -14.49 10.70
C ASN A 136 -3.02 -15.71 10.53
N TYR A 137 -2.46 -16.89 10.52
CA TYR A 137 -3.16 -18.17 10.36
C TYR A 137 -3.92 -18.64 11.63
N ASN A 138 -4.43 -17.71 12.43
CA ASN A 138 -5.23 -18.03 13.60
C ASN A 138 -6.71 -17.71 13.41
N VAL A 139 -7.59 -18.63 13.83
CA VAL A 139 -9.01 -18.31 13.97
C VAL A 139 -9.19 -17.17 14.95
N ARG A 140 -9.93 -16.15 14.57
CA ARG A 140 -10.15 -14.96 15.38
C ARG A 140 -11.43 -14.23 15.04
N GLU A 141 -11.87 -13.44 15.97
CA GLU A 141 -13.01 -12.57 15.81
C GLU A 141 -12.58 -11.27 15.15
N ILE A 142 -13.30 -10.85 14.14
CA ILE A 142 -13.13 -9.63 13.38
C ILE A 142 -14.24 -8.66 13.78
N ASN A 143 -13.93 -7.38 13.91
CA ASN A 143 -14.95 -6.35 14.05
C ASN A 143 -15.66 -6.18 12.71
N LEU A 144 -16.98 -6.23 12.71
CA LEU A 144 -17.78 -6.04 11.50
C LEU A 144 -18.96 -5.12 11.81
N TRP A 145 -19.15 -4.14 10.95
CA TRP A 145 -20.27 -3.20 10.97
C TRP A 145 -21.01 -3.30 9.64
N CYS A 146 -22.31 -3.13 9.71
CA CYS A 146 -23.17 -3.14 8.53
C CYS A 146 -24.08 -1.93 8.61
N GLU A 147 -23.89 -1.02 7.68
CA GLU A 147 -24.83 0.07 7.42
C GLU A 147 -25.93 -0.44 6.49
N THR A 148 -27.16 -0.24 6.90
CA THR A 148 -28.36 -0.54 6.10
C THR A 148 -29.02 0.76 5.65
N SER A 149 -28.79 1.18 4.42
CA SER A 149 -29.59 2.22 3.78
C SER A 149 -30.71 1.59 2.95
N GLU A 150 -31.72 2.38 2.56
CA GLU A 150 -32.90 1.88 1.83
C GLU A 150 -32.59 1.13 0.53
N SER A 151 -31.40 1.28 -0.04
CA SER A 151 -31.00 0.68 -1.33
C SER A 151 -29.66 -0.07 -1.32
N ASN A 152 -28.80 0.09 -0.30
CA ASN A 152 -27.46 -0.49 -0.30
C ASN A 152 -27.05 -0.98 1.10
N PHE A 153 -26.28 -2.06 1.10
CA PHE A 153 -25.59 -2.56 2.30
C PHE A 153 -24.10 -2.26 2.16
N THR A 154 -23.56 -1.46 3.09
CA THR A 154 -22.11 -1.30 3.22
C THR A 154 -21.63 -2.12 4.39
N ILE A 155 -20.84 -3.15 4.13
CA ILE A 155 -20.29 -4.05 5.15
C ILE A 155 -18.80 -3.79 5.28
N VAL A 156 -18.35 -3.42 6.47
CA VAL A 156 -16.93 -3.17 6.74
C VAL A 156 -16.43 -4.09 7.83
N ALA A 157 -15.30 -4.74 7.58
CA ALA A 157 -14.65 -5.65 8.52
C ALA A 157 -13.21 -5.19 8.80
N SER A 158 -12.81 -5.20 10.07
CA SER A 158 -11.46 -4.79 10.45
C SER A 158 -10.91 -5.63 11.58
N GLU A 159 -9.62 -5.90 11.54
CA GLU A 159 -8.90 -6.50 12.67
C GLU A 159 -9.03 -5.64 13.93
N LYS A 160 -9.09 -6.31 15.10
CA LYS A 160 -9.24 -5.61 16.40
C LYS A 160 -8.04 -4.74 16.77
N ASN A 161 -6.87 -5.04 16.24
CA ASN A 161 -5.63 -4.30 16.47
C ASN A 161 -5.41 -3.11 15.51
N ILE A 162 -6.22 -2.97 14.47
CA ILE A 162 -6.17 -1.80 13.61
C ILE A 162 -6.75 -0.61 14.38
N LYS A 163 -5.85 0.28 14.77
CA LYS A 163 -6.22 1.57 15.36
C LYS A 163 -6.77 2.46 14.24
N ASN A 164 -7.61 3.42 14.61
CA ASN A 164 -8.23 4.38 13.68
C ASN A 164 -9.27 3.78 12.70
N THR A 165 -9.81 2.60 12.96
CA THR A 165 -10.93 2.06 12.15
C THR A 165 -12.08 3.06 12.04
N GLU A 166 -12.34 3.83 13.09
CA GLU A 166 -13.35 4.91 13.14
C GLU A 166 -13.08 6.00 12.10
N VAL A 167 -11.82 6.44 11.99
CA VAL A 167 -11.42 7.44 11.00
C VAL A 167 -11.61 6.90 9.59
N ILE A 168 -11.26 5.63 9.37
CA ILE A 168 -11.44 4.96 8.07
C ILE A 168 -12.92 4.93 7.70
N MET A 169 -13.78 4.48 8.62
CA MET A 169 -15.21 4.35 8.42
C MET A 169 -15.84 5.70 8.09
N ASN A 170 -15.53 6.74 8.88
CA ASN A 170 -16.04 8.06 8.67
C ASN A 170 -15.52 8.71 7.37
N THR A 171 -14.20 8.62 7.10
CA THR A 171 -13.58 9.30 5.97
C THR A 171 -13.93 8.67 4.62
N LEU A 172 -13.99 7.35 4.54
CA LEU A 172 -14.19 6.64 3.27
C LEU A 172 -15.65 6.27 3.01
N PHE A 173 -16.40 5.95 4.05
CA PHE A 173 -17.79 5.51 3.91
C PHE A 173 -18.80 6.49 4.47
N HIS A 174 -18.35 7.55 5.14
CA HIS A 174 -19.22 8.48 5.89
C HIS A 174 -20.09 7.77 6.94
N ILE A 175 -19.55 6.68 7.50
CA ILE A 175 -20.22 5.84 8.49
C ILE A 175 -19.73 6.21 9.89
N ASP A 176 -20.65 6.54 10.79
CA ASP A 176 -20.38 6.70 12.21
C ASP A 176 -20.52 5.32 12.90
N ILE A 177 -19.39 4.68 13.20
CA ILE A 177 -19.38 3.33 13.79
C ILE A 177 -20.07 3.23 15.16
N TYR A 178 -20.28 4.34 15.85
CA TYR A 178 -20.96 4.36 17.14
C TYR A 178 -22.48 4.26 16.98
N GLN A 179 -23.00 4.55 15.79
CA GLN A 179 -24.43 4.46 15.47
C GLN A 179 -24.77 3.16 14.73
N GLU A 180 -23.77 2.42 14.24
CA GLU A 180 -23.97 1.24 13.43
C GLU A 180 -24.05 -0.07 14.22
N GLU A 181 -24.89 -0.99 13.74
CA GLU A 181 -25.01 -2.33 14.34
C GLU A 181 -23.75 -3.15 14.13
N LYS A 182 -23.18 -3.66 15.24
CA LYS A 182 -22.02 -4.52 15.23
C LYS A 182 -22.44 -5.99 15.18
N PHE A 183 -21.87 -6.73 14.22
CA PHE A 183 -22.16 -8.14 14.02
C PHE A 183 -20.95 -9.02 14.39
N ARG A 184 -21.23 -10.27 14.76
CA ARG A 184 -20.18 -11.25 14.95
C ARG A 184 -19.64 -11.70 13.59
N CYS A 185 -18.33 -11.53 13.41
CA CYS A 185 -17.59 -12.03 12.28
C CYS A 185 -16.40 -12.85 12.74
N ILE A 186 -16.18 -14.03 12.15
CA ILE A 186 -15.06 -14.89 12.51
C ILE A 186 -14.23 -15.19 11.28
N TYR A 187 -12.94 -14.87 11.34
CA TYR A 187 -11.96 -15.31 10.33
C TYR A 187 -11.50 -16.73 10.65
N ILE A 188 -11.52 -17.59 9.64
CA ILE A 188 -11.18 -19.01 9.73
C ILE A 188 -10.15 -19.36 8.65
N PRO A 189 -8.85 -19.42 8.99
CA PRO A 189 -7.86 -19.91 8.06
C PRO A 189 -7.99 -21.43 7.85
N LEU A 190 -7.96 -21.85 6.60
CA LEU A 190 -7.93 -23.25 6.23
C LEU A 190 -6.49 -23.80 6.33
N LYS A 191 -6.33 -25.11 6.35
CA LYS A 191 -5.01 -25.76 6.43
C LYS A 191 -4.21 -25.49 5.16
N HIS A 192 -2.90 -25.34 5.30
CA HIS A 192 -2.01 -25.42 4.14
C HIS A 192 -2.18 -26.75 3.40
N GLY A 193 -2.07 -26.73 2.08
CA GLY A 193 -2.32 -27.88 1.24
C GLY A 193 -3.82 -28.23 1.08
N THR A 194 -4.73 -27.37 1.55
CA THR A 194 -6.15 -27.50 1.22
C THR A 194 -6.36 -27.17 -0.25
N SER A 195 -6.90 -28.12 -1.00
CA SER A 195 -7.36 -27.90 -2.37
C SER A 195 -8.89 -27.91 -2.38
N ILE A 196 -9.47 -26.80 -2.84
CA ILE A 196 -10.92 -26.63 -3.02
C ILE A 196 -11.11 -25.97 -4.38
N LEU A 197 -11.80 -26.66 -5.28
CA LEU A 197 -12.19 -26.06 -6.55
C LEU A 197 -13.21 -24.93 -6.28
N PRO A 198 -13.05 -23.76 -6.91
CA PRO A 198 -14.05 -22.71 -6.80
C PRO A 198 -15.38 -23.19 -7.37
N PRO A 199 -16.52 -22.59 -7.00
CA PRO A 199 -17.80 -22.95 -7.59
C PRO A 199 -17.83 -22.67 -9.10
N ALA A 200 -18.58 -23.46 -9.85
CA ALA A 200 -18.91 -23.13 -11.24
C ALA A 200 -19.83 -21.89 -11.26
N ALA A 201 -19.93 -21.21 -12.41
CA ALA A 201 -20.59 -19.91 -12.52
C ALA A 201 -22.07 -19.86 -12.07
N GLU A 202 -22.75 -21.01 -11.97
CA GLU A 202 -24.13 -21.12 -11.51
C GLU A 202 -24.28 -22.06 -10.31
N GLU A 203 -23.15 -22.55 -9.79
CA GLU A 203 -23.12 -23.47 -8.67
C GLU A 203 -23.13 -22.70 -7.36
N GLU A 204 -24.19 -22.78 -6.58
CA GLU A 204 -24.23 -22.31 -5.22
C GLU A 204 -23.78 -23.43 -4.27
N TRP A 205 -22.74 -23.17 -3.47
CA TRP A 205 -22.35 -24.12 -2.43
C TRP A 205 -23.40 -24.15 -1.32
N ASP A 206 -23.97 -25.30 -1.12
CA ASP A 206 -24.96 -25.49 -0.08
C ASP A 206 -24.34 -25.47 1.34
N TYR A 207 -25.21 -25.43 2.35
CA TYR A 207 -24.78 -25.46 3.74
C TYR A 207 -23.93 -26.70 4.07
N SER A 208 -24.23 -27.85 3.48
CA SER A 208 -23.52 -29.10 3.77
C SER A 208 -22.09 -29.03 3.26
N PHE A 209 -21.90 -28.45 2.10
CA PHE A 209 -20.58 -28.24 1.52
C PHE A 209 -19.74 -27.26 2.36
N VAL A 210 -20.29 -26.10 2.74
CA VAL A 210 -19.60 -25.10 3.56
C VAL A 210 -19.27 -25.67 4.95
N LYS A 211 -20.18 -26.42 5.56
CA LYS A 211 -19.94 -27.14 6.81
C LYS A 211 -18.85 -28.21 6.67
N ASN A 212 -18.78 -28.88 5.53
CA ASN A 212 -17.74 -29.84 5.22
C ASN A 212 -16.36 -29.16 5.10
N ILE A 213 -16.27 -28.01 4.43
CA ILE A 213 -15.04 -27.18 4.41
C ILE A 213 -14.60 -26.89 5.86
N PHE A 214 -15.50 -26.35 6.69
CA PHE A 214 -15.23 -26.08 8.10
C PHE A 214 -14.79 -27.34 8.87
N SER A 215 -15.42 -28.47 8.62
CA SER A 215 -15.14 -29.68 9.40
C SER A 215 -13.84 -30.38 8.99
N LYS A 216 -13.51 -30.43 7.70
CA LYS A 216 -12.36 -31.18 7.17
C LYS A 216 -11.09 -30.35 7.03
N HIS A 217 -11.21 -29.08 6.65
CA HIS A 217 -10.09 -28.27 6.23
C HIS A 217 -9.57 -27.30 7.28
N ILE A 218 -10.04 -27.38 8.53
CA ILE A 218 -9.45 -26.62 9.66
C ILE A 218 -8.73 -27.54 10.64
N THR A 219 -7.71 -27.00 11.34
CA THR A 219 -6.93 -27.74 12.32
C THR A 219 -7.74 -28.01 13.60
N LYS A 220 -7.36 -29.03 14.38
CA LYS A 220 -7.96 -29.30 15.69
C LYS A 220 -7.83 -28.09 16.63
N LYS A 221 -6.68 -27.39 16.60
CA LYS A 221 -6.43 -26.15 17.35
C LYS A 221 -7.39 -25.03 16.93
N SER A 222 -7.60 -24.87 15.62
CA SER A 222 -8.54 -23.89 15.07
C SER A 222 -9.97 -24.17 15.50
N LYS A 223 -10.41 -25.44 15.50
CA LYS A 223 -11.74 -25.84 16.02
C LYS A 223 -11.92 -25.47 17.48
N GLN A 224 -10.93 -25.78 18.32
CA GLN A 224 -10.98 -25.43 19.74
C GLN A 224 -11.05 -23.91 19.97
N LYS A 225 -10.27 -23.14 19.19
CA LYS A 225 -10.28 -21.68 19.28
C LYS A 225 -11.62 -21.09 18.82
N PHE A 226 -12.18 -21.60 17.72
CA PHE A 226 -13.52 -21.26 17.25
C PHE A 226 -14.57 -21.50 18.34
N GLN A 227 -14.58 -22.68 18.96
CA GLN A 227 -15.48 -23.00 20.06
C GLN A 227 -15.35 -22.07 21.27
N ARG A 228 -14.13 -21.63 21.60
CA ARG A 228 -13.91 -20.64 22.67
C ARG A 228 -14.49 -19.27 22.31
N ILE A 229 -14.37 -18.86 21.05
CA ILE A 229 -14.91 -17.57 20.57
C ILE A 229 -16.43 -17.57 20.68
N ILE A 230 -17.10 -18.60 20.17
CA ILE A 230 -18.57 -18.65 20.17
C ILE A 230 -19.17 -18.79 21.59
N ARG A 231 -18.42 -19.31 22.58
CA ARG A 231 -18.87 -19.46 23.97
C ARG A 231 -18.75 -18.19 24.81
N ARG A 232 -18.14 -17.11 24.29
CA ARG A 232 -18.05 -15.85 25.05
C ARG A 232 -19.41 -15.15 25.09
N LYS A 233 -19.86 -14.79 26.32
CA LYS A 233 -21.11 -14.04 26.54
C LYS A 233 -21.05 -12.68 25.82
N GLY A 234 -22.16 -12.24 25.25
CA GLY A 234 -22.34 -10.91 24.71
C GLY A 234 -21.96 -10.74 23.22
N ASN A 235 -21.42 -11.76 22.57
CA ASN A 235 -21.00 -11.69 21.15
C ASN A 235 -21.97 -12.39 20.20
N SER A 236 -23.17 -12.76 20.65
CA SER A 236 -24.15 -13.40 19.76
C SER A 236 -25.09 -12.35 19.22
N THR A 237 -25.02 -12.12 17.94
CA THR A 237 -26.07 -11.42 17.21
C THR A 237 -27.17 -12.41 16.90
N LYS A 238 -28.37 -12.14 17.42
CA LYS A 238 -29.53 -13.01 17.20
C LYS A 238 -29.98 -13.04 15.73
N LYS A 239 -29.45 -12.14 14.89
CA LYS A 239 -29.91 -11.93 13.53
C LYS A 239 -29.03 -12.56 12.48
N LEU A 240 -27.75 -12.19 12.41
CA LEU A 240 -26.82 -12.60 11.36
C LEU A 240 -25.45 -12.99 11.92
N GLU A 241 -24.80 -13.95 11.26
CA GLU A 241 -23.43 -14.37 11.52
C GLU A 241 -22.61 -14.26 10.26
N PHE A 242 -21.41 -13.71 10.37
CA PHE A 242 -20.48 -13.56 9.26
C PHE A 242 -19.26 -14.44 9.46
N ILE A 243 -18.81 -15.05 8.36
CA ILE A 243 -17.61 -15.88 8.33
C ILE A 243 -16.77 -15.47 7.14
N ILE A 244 -15.48 -15.32 7.39
CA ILE A 244 -14.49 -15.13 6.34
C ILE A 244 -13.54 -16.31 6.39
N PHE A 245 -13.43 -17.05 5.30
CA PHE A 245 -12.47 -18.14 5.14
C PHE A 245 -11.22 -17.63 4.45
N GLY A 246 -10.05 -18.03 4.96
CA GLY A 246 -8.77 -17.85 4.30
C GLY A 246 -8.31 -19.18 3.69
N LEU A 247 -8.29 -19.29 2.37
CA LEU A 247 -7.80 -20.44 1.62
C LEU A 247 -6.35 -20.19 1.18
N PRO A 248 -5.35 -20.89 1.71
CA PRO A 248 -3.99 -20.80 1.21
C PRO A 248 -3.93 -21.27 -0.25
N ILE A 249 -3.53 -20.37 -1.16
CA ILE A 249 -3.40 -20.67 -2.60
C ILE A 249 -1.93 -20.86 -3.00
N SER A 250 -1.02 -20.32 -2.19
CA SER A 250 0.42 -20.57 -2.27
C SER A 250 1.05 -20.41 -0.87
N ASN A 251 2.37 -20.51 -0.77
CA ASN A 251 3.06 -20.27 0.51
C ASN A 251 2.92 -18.82 1.02
N GLU A 252 2.69 -17.87 0.12
CA GLU A 252 2.66 -16.44 0.43
C GLU A 252 1.27 -15.82 0.23
N ASN A 253 0.36 -16.53 -0.45
CA ASN A 253 -0.93 -15.95 -0.80
C ASN A 253 -2.10 -16.78 -0.26
N THR A 254 -3.10 -16.07 0.23
CA THR A 254 -4.35 -16.62 0.77
C THR A 254 -5.53 -15.98 0.05
N ALA A 255 -6.40 -16.78 -0.58
CA ALA A 255 -7.67 -16.31 -1.11
C ALA A 255 -8.69 -16.12 0.01
N LEU A 256 -9.54 -15.09 -0.12
CA LEU A 256 -10.61 -14.81 0.84
C LEU A 256 -11.97 -15.04 0.20
N PHE A 257 -12.82 -15.76 0.92
CA PHE A 257 -14.23 -15.87 0.58
C PHE A 257 -15.08 -15.83 1.85
N ALA A 258 -16.28 -15.30 1.75
CA ALA A 258 -17.10 -15.06 2.92
C ALA A 258 -18.55 -15.47 2.72
N TYR A 259 -19.20 -15.70 3.85
CA TYR A 259 -20.64 -15.94 3.92
C TYR A 259 -21.27 -15.12 5.05
N VAL A 260 -22.48 -14.66 4.79
CA VAL A 260 -23.42 -14.28 5.85
C VAL A 260 -24.52 -15.33 5.92
N MET A 261 -24.92 -15.66 7.12
CA MET A 261 -25.93 -16.67 7.43
C MET A 261 -26.83 -16.23 8.59
N PRO A 262 -28.08 -16.74 8.66
CA PRO A 262 -28.94 -16.48 9.82
C PRO A 262 -28.29 -17.00 11.09
N GLY A 263 -28.35 -16.22 12.17
CA GLY A 263 -27.96 -16.65 13.49
C GLY A 263 -28.88 -17.75 14.03
N THR A 264 -28.39 -18.52 15.00
CA THR A 264 -29.19 -19.58 15.65
C THR A 264 -30.24 -19.05 16.63
N GLY A 265 -30.14 -17.78 17.01
CA GLY A 265 -30.94 -17.15 18.06
C GLY A 265 -30.59 -17.61 19.49
N ILE A 266 -29.59 -18.46 19.64
CA ILE A 266 -29.15 -19.04 20.89
C ILE A 266 -27.71 -18.62 21.17
N ASP A 267 -27.47 -18.01 22.32
CA ASP A 267 -26.12 -17.74 22.79
C ASP A 267 -25.32 -19.04 22.83
N TYR A 268 -24.04 -19.01 22.49
CA TYR A 268 -23.10 -20.13 22.45
C TYR A 268 -23.24 -21.07 21.24
N LEU A 269 -24.24 -20.90 20.38
CA LEU A 269 -24.36 -21.68 19.16
C LEU A 269 -24.05 -20.83 17.92
N HIS A 270 -23.46 -21.49 16.96
CA HIS A 270 -23.11 -20.88 15.68
C HIS A 270 -23.66 -21.76 14.55
N PRO A 271 -24.15 -21.20 13.44
CA PRO A 271 -24.70 -21.96 12.34
C PRO A 271 -23.80 -23.09 11.82
N LEU A 272 -22.46 -22.91 11.81
CA LEU A 272 -21.51 -23.97 11.42
C LEU A 272 -21.46 -25.17 12.39
N VAL A 273 -21.88 -25.00 13.64
CA VAL A 273 -21.93 -26.08 14.62
C VAL A 273 -23.30 -26.77 14.60
N GLN A 274 -24.36 -25.97 14.64
CA GLN A 274 -25.72 -26.46 14.62
C GLN A 274 -26.50 -25.83 13.48
N LYS A 275 -27.10 -26.68 12.63
CA LYS A 275 -27.89 -26.25 11.48
C LYS A 275 -29.11 -25.43 11.95
N PRO A 276 -29.28 -24.17 11.51
CA PRO A 276 -30.48 -23.40 11.79
C PRO A 276 -31.69 -23.99 11.04
N LYS A 277 -32.92 -23.64 11.48
CA LYS A 277 -34.15 -24.11 10.83
C LYS A 277 -34.24 -23.67 9.39
N ASN A 278 -33.93 -22.41 9.11
CA ASN A 278 -33.85 -21.86 7.77
C ASN A 278 -32.38 -21.54 7.48
N VAL A 279 -31.81 -22.23 6.48
CA VAL A 279 -30.42 -22.03 6.07
C VAL A 279 -30.41 -21.28 4.74
N ASN A 280 -30.15 -20.00 4.82
CA ASN A 280 -29.85 -19.20 3.65
C ASN A 280 -28.38 -18.72 3.79
N LEU A 281 -27.52 -19.22 2.91
CA LEU A 281 -26.13 -18.80 2.82
C LEU A 281 -26.01 -17.76 1.71
N ILE A 282 -25.58 -16.57 2.06
CA ILE A 282 -25.32 -15.53 1.07
C ILE A 282 -23.80 -15.40 0.90
N PRO A 283 -23.26 -15.76 -0.28
CA PRO A 283 -21.85 -15.62 -0.56
C PRO A 283 -21.47 -14.15 -0.73
N LEU A 284 -20.35 -13.76 -0.12
CA LEU A 284 -19.83 -12.40 -0.13
C LEU A 284 -18.38 -12.40 -0.62
N MET A 285 -18.03 -11.41 -1.42
CA MET A 285 -16.67 -11.09 -1.80
C MET A 285 -16.00 -10.30 -0.67
N VAL A 286 -14.69 -10.43 -0.50
CA VAL A 286 -13.90 -9.59 0.41
C VAL A 286 -12.96 -8.73 -0.40
N GLU A 287 -13.24 -7.43 -0.43
CA GLU A 287 -12.31 -6.44 -0.97
C GLU A 287 -11.25 -6.13 0.09
N ARG A 288 -9.98 -6.32 -0.25
CA ARG A 288 -8.90 -6.30 0.72
C ARG A 288 -8.31 -4.92 0.92
N TRP A 289 -8.25 -4.51 2.19
CA TRP A 289 -7.69 -3.22 2.60
C TRP A 289 -6.57 -3.33 3.62
N HIS A 290 -6.20 -4.53 4.02
CA HIS A 290 -5.11 -4.67 4.98
C HIS A 290 -3.83 -4.03 4.43
N PRO A 291 -3.10 -3.24 5.25
CA PRO A 291 -1.91 -2.50 4.80
C PRO A 291 -0.88 -3.38 4.10
N ASN A 292 -0.57 -4.55 4.67
CA ASN A 292 0.41 -5.47 4.09
C ASN A 292 0.01 -5.92 2.67
N TYR A 293 -1.27 -6.22 2.46
CA TYR A 293 -1.76 -6.59 1.14
C TYR A 293 -1.63 -5.44 0.14
N LEU A 294 -2.00 -4.22 0.54
CA LEU A 294 -1.93 -3.04 -0.32
C LEU A 294 -0.48 -2.69 -0.66
N LEU A 295 0.43 -2.78 0.32
CA LEU A 295 1.86 -2.53 0.12
C LEU A 295 2.49 -3.57 -0.80
N ASN A 296 2.25 -4.85 -0.59
CA ASN A 296 2.76 -5.93 -1.45
C ASN A 296 2.31 -5.75 -2.90
N ARG A 297 1.05 -5.36 -3.11
CA ARG A 297 0.51 -5.12 -4.45
C ARG A 297 1.18 -3.95 -5.19
N THR A 298 1.68 -2.96 -4.47
CA THR A 298 2.31 -1.76 -5.03
C THR A 298 3.84 -1.83 -5.05
N GLY A 299 4.43 -2.98 -4.71
CA GLY A 299 5.89 -3.13 -4.59
C GLY A 299 6.47 -2.45 -3.35
N GLY A 300 5.64 -2.11 -2.36
CA GLY A 300 6.08 -1.59 -1.07
C GLY A 300 6.75 -2.67 -0.22
N ASN A 301 7.47 -2.24 0.80
CA ASN A 301 8.19 -3.13 1.69
C ASN A 301 7.46 -3.27 3.03
N THR A 302 6.94 -4.45 3.32
CA THR A 302 6.26 -4.75 4.60
C THR A 302 7.24 -4.94 5.77
N GLU A 303 8.55 -5.15 5.52
CA GLU A 303 9.57 -5.30 6.56
C GLU A 303 9.75 -4.02 7.41
N VAL A 304 9.30 -2.87 6.89
CA VAL A 304 9.39 -1.57 7.59
C VAL A 304 8.10 -1.20 8.33
N ALA A 305 7.07 -2.02 8.26
CA ALA A 305 5.76 -1.71 8.83
C ALA A 305 5.82 -1.45 10.35
N ASP A 306 6.54 -2.29 11.08
CA ASP A 306 6.68 -2.18 12.54
C ASP A 306 7.80 -1.22 12.99
N LYS A 307 8.43 -0.51 12.06
CA LYS A 307 9.52 0.41 12.37
C LYS A 307 9.01 1.74 12.91
N HIS A 308 9.69 2.23 13.93
CA HIS A 308 9.42 3.52 14.57
C HIS A 308 10.41 4.57 14.08
N VAL A 309 9.92 5.57 13.36
CA VAL A 309 10.74 6.66 12.81
C VAL A 309 10.34 7.99 13.46
N ALA A 310 11.31 8.73 13.98
CA ALA A 310 11.10 10.10 14.42
C ALA A 310 11.71 11.10 13.43
N ILE A 311 11.00 12.19 13.16
CA ILE A 311 11.44 13.27 12.26
C ILE A 311 11.42 14.57 13.04
N VAL A 312 12.58 15.20 13.16
CA VAL A 312 12.79 16.48 13.84
C VAL A 312 12.97 17.57 12.79
N GLY A 313 12.10 18.56 12.84
CA GLY A 313 11.95 19.57 11.81
C GLY A 313 11.04 19.07 10.69
N VAL A 314 9.79 19.55 10.65
CA VAL A 314 8.82 19.22 9.58
C VAL A 314 8.53 20.44 8.70
N GLY A 315 9.56 21.19 8.37
CA GLY A 315 9.54 22.21 7.32
C GLY A 315 9.42 21.61 5.92
N SER A 316 9.96 22.28 4.92
CA SER A 316 9.84 21.86 3.51
C SER A 316 10.41 20.46 3.23
N VAL A 317 11.56 20.11 3.79
CA VAL A 317 12.18 18.78 3.58
C VAL A 317 11.55 17.73 4.48
N GLY A 318 11.42 18.03 5.79
CA GLY A 318 10.93 17.03 6.76
C GLY A 318 9.47 16.65 6.58
N SER A 319 8.60 17.56 6.15
CA SER A 319 7.20 17.25 5.84
C SER A 319 7.07 16.29 4.66
N GLU A 320 7.91 16.47 3.64
CA GLU A 320 7.98 15.56 2.50
C GLU A 320 8.55 14.19 2.90
N ILE A 321 9.56 14.14 3.78
CA ILE A 321 10.09 12.88 4.32
C ILE A 321 8.99 12.12 5.07
N ALA A 322 8.24 12.79 5.97
CA ALA A 322 7.18 12.17 6.75
C ALA A 322 6.09 11.56 5.85
N THR A 323 5.65 12.31 4.85
CA THR A 323 4.64 11.85 3.89
C THR A 323 5.14 10.64 3.08
N ARG A 324 6.41 10.63 2.68
CA ARG A 324 7.00 9.52 1.93
C ARG A 324 7.22 8.28 2.79
N PHE A 325 7.58 8.41 4.06
CA PHE A 325 7.62 7.27 4.97
C PHE A 325 6.24 6.62 5.12
N ALA A 326 5.20 7.43 5.31
CA ALA A 326 3.83 6.93 5.38
C ALA A 326 3.45 6.16 4.10
N LYS A 327 3.75 6.73 2.93
CA LYS A 327 3.49 6.10 1.63
C LYS A 327 4.32 4.82 1.41
N SER A 328 5.50 4.73 2.01
CA SER A 328 6.38 3.55 1.93
C SER A 328 5.99 2.42 2.88
N GLY A 329 5.00 2.65 3.76
CA GLY A 329 4.48 1.62 4.66
C GLY A 329 5.05 1.61 6.07
N VAL A 330 5.84 2.63 6.46
CA VAL A 330 6.24 2.82 7.86
C VAL A 330 5.01 3.22 8.66
N GLN A 331 4.59 2.37 9.60
CA GLN A 331 3.31 2.57 10.30
C GLN A 331 3.42 3.41 11.57
N HIS A 332 4.61 3.64 12.10
CA HIS A 332 4.82 4.43 13.33
C HIS A 332 5.74 5.62 13.05
N ILE A 333 5.17 6.80 12.96
CA ILE A 333 5.87 8.04 12.64
C ILE A 333 5.67 9.04 13.77
N THR A 334 6.75 9.56 14.33
CA THR A 334 6.72 10.69 15.26
C THR A 334 7.25 11.93 14.55
N VAL A 335 6.49 13.01 14.57
CA VAL A 335 6.87 14.31 13.98
C VAL A 335 7.05 15.36 15.09
N ILE A 336 8.19 16.06 15.06
CA ILE A 336 8.64 16.96 16.11
C ILE A 336 9.01 18.31 15.48
N ASP A 337 8.29 19.35 15.83
CA ASP A 337 8.54 20.72 15.39
C ASP A 337 7.73 21.68 16.27
N ASN A 338 8.29 22.80 16.67
CA ASN A 338 7.58 23.81 17.47
C ASN A 338 6.98 24.95 16.66
N ASP A 339 7.15 24.93 15.34
CA ASP A 339 6.65 25.98 14.45
C ASP A 339 5.16 25.79 14.09
N ILE A 340 4.55 26.94 13.74
CA ILE A 340 3.22 26.99 13.12
C ILE A 340 3.34 26.96 11.59
N LEU A 341 2.28 26.50 10.94
CA LEU A 341 2.18 26.55 9.48
C LEU A 341 1.72 27.95 9.04
N GLU A 342 2.43 28.53 8.08
CA GLU A 342 2.17 29.86 7.54
C GLU A 342 1.94 29.79 6.03
N MET A 343 1.27 30.82 5.48
CA MET A 343 1.02 30.91 4.04
C MET A 343 2.31 30.91 3.21
N ASP A 344 3.38 31.46 3.73
CA ASP A 344 4.70 31.52 3.08
C ASP A 344 5.35 30.14 2.92
N ASN A 345 4.84 29.14 3.65
CA ASN A 345 5.34 27.77 3.57
C ASN A 345 4.70 26.96 2.43
N VAL A 346 3.48 27.30 2.02
CA VAL A 346 2.56 26.47 1.22
C VAL A 346 3.18 25.92 -0.08
N TYR A 347 3.96 26.75 -0.79
CA TYR A 347 4.54 26.33 -2.08
C TYR A 347 5.78 25.42 -1.97
N ARG A 348 6.27 25.14 -0.78
CA ARG A 348 7.41 24.22 -0.57
C ARG A 348 7.20 23.21 0.56
N HIS A 349 6.06 23.24 1.22
CA HIS A 349 5.67 22.29 2.26
C HIS A 349 4.75 21.21 1.68
N ALA A 350 4.72 20.02 2.27
CA ALA A 350 3.84 18.93 1.84
C ALA A 350 2.34 19.23 2.05
N LEU A 351 2.00 20.27 2.82
CA LEU A 351 0.65 20.73 3.09
C LEU A 351 0.29 21.96 2.25
N GLY A 352 -0.99 22.08 1.90
CA GLY A 352 -1.56 23.21 1.19
C GLY A 352 -2.17 24.28 2.11
N ASN A 353 -2.77 25.32 1.50
CA ASN A 353 -3.38 26.44 2.20
C ASN A 353 -4.59 26.05 3.08
N ASP A 354 -5.24 24.95 2.77
CA ASP A 354 -6.38 24.37 3.52
C ASP A 354 -5.98 23.88 4.93
N SER A 355 -4.67 23.74 5.18
CA SER A 355 -4.12 23.27 6.44
C SER A 355 -3.55 24.39 7.34
N VAL A 356 -3.48 25.63 6.83
CA VAL A 356 -2.80 26.76 7.55
C VAL A 356 -3.63 27.25 8.73
N TYR A 357 -4.94 27.32 8.55
CA TYR A 357 -5.83 27.89 9.55
C TYR A 357 -6.87 26.88 10.05
N ALA A 358 -7.19 26.98 11.32
CA ALA A 358 -8.32 26.30 11.94
C ALA A 358 -9.14 27.28 12.78
N ARG A 359 -10.36 26.91 13.16
CA ARG A 359 -11.15 27.65 14.13
C ARG A 359 -11.04 26.97 15.50
N ASN A 360 -10.73 27.80 16.53
CA ASN A 360 -10.72 27.34 17.92
C ASN A 360 -12.17 27.23 18.47
N GLU A 361 -12.30 26.86 19.74
CA GLU A 361 -13.59 26.73 20.42
C GLU A 361 -14.40 28.04 20.44
N ASP A 362 -13.71 29.18 20.45
CA ASP A 362 -14.32 30.52 20.38
C ASP A 362 -14.61 30.98 18.95
N ASN A 363 -14.51 30.07 17.96
CA ASN A 363 -14.70 30.36 16.53
C ASN A 363 -13.69 31.36 15.93
N GLN A 364 -12.57 31.63 16.62
CA GLN A 364 -11.50 32.49 16.13
C GLN A 364 -10.58 31.72 15.18
N LEU A 365 -10.09 32.40 14.16
CA LEU A 365 -9.12 31.85 13.22
C LEU A 365 -7.73 31.81 13.87
N ILE A 366 -7.14 30.62 13.94
CA ILE A 366 -5.79 30.41 14.50
C ILE A 366 -4.91 29.65 13.49
N ASN A 367 -3.61 29.92 13.52
CA ASN A 367 -2.65 29.11 12.77
C ASN A 367 -2.50 27.73 13.43
N VAL A 368 -2.31 26.71 12.61
CA VAL A 368 -2.16 25.32 13.07
C VAL A 368 -0.67 25.00 13.22
N PRO A 369 -0.23 24.36 14.33
CA PRO A 369 1.12 23.82 14.43
C PRO A 369 1.41 22.84 13.28
N LYS A 370 2.59 22.96 12.64
CA LYS A 370 2.99 22.13 11.49
C LYS A 370 2.79 20.65 11.74
N VAL A 371 3.18 20.17 12.91
CA VAL A 371 3.08 18.75 13.28
C VAL A 371 1.64 18.26 13.35
N LEU A 372 0.70 19.07 13.89
CA LEU A 372 -0.71 18.70 14.00
C LEU A 372 -1.41 18.67 12.62
N ALA A 373 -1.10 19.67 11.78
CA ALA A 373 -1.62 19.70 10.41
C ALA A 373 -1.10 18.51 9.61
N LEU A 374 0.17 18.15 9.74
CA LEU A 374 0.81 17.03 9.04
C LEU A 374 0.27 15.69 9.53
N GLU A 375 0.07 15.50 10.84
CA GLU A 375 -0.59 14.31 11.39
C GLU A 375 -1.97 14.11 10.77
N LYS A 376 -2.80 15.16 10.78
CA LYS A 376 -4.15 15.11 10.22
C LYS A 376 -4.14 14.69 8.75
N GLU A 377 -3.24 15.26 7.95
CA GLU A 377 -3.15 14.98 6.52
C GLU A 377 -2.63 13.57 6.23
N ILE A 378 -1.58 13.10 6.94
CA ILE A 378 -1.08 11.74 6.81
C ILE A 378 -2.17 10.74 7.19
N ARG A 379 -2.87 10.93 8.31
CA ARG A 379 -3.95 10.04 8.74
C ARG A 379 -5.11 10.01 7.75
N ARG A 380 -5.42 11.15 7.14
CA ARG A 380 -6.47 11.24 6.11
C ARG A 380 -6.12 10.44 4.85
N LYS A 381 -4.86 10.52 4.39
CA LYS A 381 -4.39 9.84 3.19
C LYS A 381 -4.02 8.37 3.42
N TYR A 382 -3.49 8.07 4.59
CA TYR A 382 -2.94 6.76 4.96
C TYR A 382 -3.48 6.35 6.33
N PRO A 383 -4.74 5.92 6.41
CA PRO A 383 -5.47 5.79 7.68
C PRO A 383 -4.92 4.70 8.60
N PHE A 384 -4.08 3.79 8.11
CA PHE A 384 -3.42 2.76 8.91
C PHE A 384 -2.15 3.24 9.61
N ILE A 385 -1.65 4.43 9.26
CA ILE A 385 -0.43 4.99 9.84
C ILE A 385 -0.74 5.63 11.20
N GLN A 386 0.09 5.32 12.19
CA GLN A 386 0.06 5.95 13.50
C GLN A 386 1.05 7.11 13.50
N VAL A 387 0.53 8.31 13.57
CA VAL A 387 1.35 9.51 13.68
C VAL A 387 1.22 10.07 15.09
N THR A 388 2.36 10.36 15.71
CA THR A 388 2.46 11.09 16.97
C THR A 388 3.06 12.45 16.68
N SER A 389 2.31 13.51 16.96
CA SER A 389 2.75 14.89 16.75
C SER A 389 3.16 15.53 18.06
N LEU A 390 4.35 16.11 18.08
CA LEU A 390 4.94 16.80 19.24
C LEU A 390 5.25 18.24 18.86
N PRO A 391 4.38 19.21 19.23
CA PRO A 391 4.57 20.64 18.94
C PRO A 391 5.57 21.28 19.91
N LYS A 392 6.78 20.74 19.96
CA LYS A 392 7.90 21.16 20.80
C LYS A 392 9.21 21.07 20.04
N SER A 393 10.22 21.81 20.46
CA SER A 393 11.57 21.62 19.93
C SER A 393 12.21 20.34 20.46
N PHE A 394 13.23 19.84 19.75
CA PHE A 394 14.02 18.70 20.22
C PHE A 394 14.66 18.96 21.59
N VAL A 395 15.14 20.19 21.83
CA VAL A 395 15.83 20.56 23.08
C VAL A 395 14.86 20.47 24.26
N GLU A 396 13.65 21.02 24.12
CA GLU A 396 12.62 20.91 25.17
C GLU A 396 12.31 19.47 25.51
N LEU A 397 12.09 18.62 24.51
CA LEU A 397 11.79 17.19 24.71
C LEU A 397 12.96 16.43 25.34
N TRP A 398 14.20 16.83 25.01
CA TRP A 398 15.40 16.25 25.61
C TRP A 398 15.54 16.62 27.09
N GLU A 399 15.35 17.88 27.43
CA GLU A 399 15.45 18.41 28.81
C GLU A 399 14.34 17.88 29.71
N GLU A 400 13.13 17.75 29.17
CA GLU A 400 12.00 17.15 29.89
C GLU A 400 12.19 15.65 30.15
N GLY A 401 13.04 14.97 29.39
CA GLY A 401 13.18 13.50 29.43
C GLY A 401 11.89 12.75 29.08
N SER A 402 10.99 13.40 28.38
CA SER A 402 9.66 12.89 28.05
C SER A 402 9.67 11.82 26.95
N ILE A 403 10.78 11.69 26.23
CA ILE A 403 10.96 10.73 25.12
C ILE A 403 12.09 9.77 25.44
N ASN A 404 11.82 8.48 25.28
CA ASN A 404 12.87 7.48 25.25
C ASN A 404 13.37 7.30 23.80
N TRP A 405 14.44 7.99 23.45
CA TRP A 405 15.00 7.98 22.10
C TRP A 405 15.45 6.59 21.61
N LYS A 406 15.65 5.63 22.50
CA LYS A 406 16.01 4.24 22.16
C LYS A 406 14.86 3.45 21.54
N ASP A 407 13.62 3.94 21.68
CA ASP A 407 12.45 3.26 21.15
C ASP A 407 12.27 3.50 19.63
N TYR A 408 13.12 4.34 19.06
CA TYR A 408 13.11 4.62 17.63
C TYR A 408 14.15 3.78 16.88
N ASP A 409 13.72 3.20 15.75
CA ASP A 409 14.62 2.51 14.82
C ASP A 409 15.43 3.50 13.96
N LEU A 410 14.95 4.74 13.83
CA LEU A 410 15.59 5.79 13.06
C LEU A 410 15.15 7.18 13.55
N LEU A 411 16.12 8.08 13.63
CA LEU A 411 15.91 9.51 13.84
C LEU A 411 16.31 10.27 12.57
N VAL A 412 15.44 11.13 12.05
CA VAL A 412 15.74 12.01 10.93
C VAL A 412 15.71 13.45 11.38
N ILE A 413 16.79 14.18 11.12
CA ILE A 413 16.96 15.59 11.46
C ILE A 413 16.91 16.41 10.19
N ALA A 414 15.91 17.28 10.06
CA ALA A 414 15.67 18.12 8.89
C ALA A 414 15.31 19.55 9.28
N ILE A 415 16.00 20.08 10.30
CA ILE A 415 15.79 21.44 10.83
C ILE A 415 16.38 22.48 9.87
N GLY A 416 17.53 22.18 9.27
CA GLY A 416 18.26 23.10 8.39
C GLY A 416 19.07 24.17 9.13
N LEU A 417 19.26 24.03 10.45
CA LEU A 417 20.03 24.91 11.30
C LEU A 417 21.25 24.18 11.88
N ALA A 418 22.40 24.34 11.24
CA ALA A 418 23.61 23.58 11.53
C ALA A 418 24.04 23.58 13.02
N ASN A 419 23.87 24.69 13.74
CA ASN A 419 24.20 24.75 15.17
C ASN A 419 23.30 23.83 15.99
N GLN A 420 21.99 23.87 15.77
CA GLN A 420 21.04 22.97 16.46
C GLN A 420 21.28 21.50 16.11
N GLU A 421 21.61 21.23 14.86
CA GLU A 421 21.91 19.88 14.40
C GLU A 421 23.22 19.33 15.00
N MET A 422 24.21 20.20 15.25
CA MET A 422 25.43 19.83 16.00
C MET A 422 25.12 19.51 17.46
N ASP A 423 24.28 20.30 18.12
CA ASP A 423 23.86 20.04 19.51
C ASP A 423 23.10 18.68 19.61
N ILE A 424 22.25 18.38 18.63
CA ILE A 424 21.58 17.09 18.55
C ILE A 424 22.61 15.96 18.34
N ASN A 425 23.59 16.17 17.48
CA ASN A 425 24.65 15.19 17.25
C ASN A 425 25.44 14.90 18.54
N GLU A 426 25.78 15.90 19.33
CA GLU A 426 26.43 15.71 20.62
C GLU A 426 25.56 14.93 21.61
N LYS A 427 24.27 15.27 21.69
CA LYS A 427 23.30 14.56 22.54
C LYS A 427 23.17 13.08 22.13
N MET A 428 23.08 12.78 20.83
CA MET A 428 23.04 11.40 20.34
C MET A 428 24.32 10.64 20.71
N HIS A 429 25.49 11.24 20.56
CA HIS A 429 26.76 10.61 20.94
C HIS A 429 26.94 10.45 22.46
N SER A 430 26.24 11.22 23.27
CA SER A 430 26.25 11.06 24.74
C SER A 430 25.41 9.85 25.22
N MET A 431 24.54 9.31 24.38
CA MET A 431 23.70 8.17 24.71
C MET A 431 24.48 6.87 24.66
N LYS A 432 24.17 5.95 25.55
CA LYS A 432 24.79 4.59 25.55
C LYS A 432 24.36 3.77 24.34
N GLN A 433 23.16 3.95 23.85
CA GLN A 433 22.58 3.25 22.70
C GLN A 433 21.69 4.23 21.92
N PRO A 434 22.29 5.12 21.13
CA PRO A 434 21.53 6.06 20.32
C PRO A 434 20.92 5.35 19.09
N PRO A 435 19.75 5.82 18.61
CA PRO A 435 19.23 5.34 17.33
C PRO A 435 20.15 5.79 16.18
N PRO A 436 20.19 5.05 15.07
CA PRO A 436 20.74 5.57 13.82
C PRO A 436 20.09 6.91 13.49
N THR A 437 20.89 7.86 13.02
CA THR A 437 20.41 9.23 12.74
C THR A 437 20.76 9.65 11.33
N ILE A 438 19.83 10.30 10.65
CA ILE A 438 20.02 10.88 9.32
C ILE A 438 19.87 12.40 9.43
N TYR A 439 20.84 13.15 8.94
CA TYR A 439 20.80 14.61 8.79
C TYR A 439 20.52 14.94 7.33
N ALA A 440 19.52 15.80 7.08
CA ALA A 440 19.05 16.14 5.75
C ALA A 440 18.96 17.66 5.57
N TRP A 441 19.56 18.17 4.49
CA TRP A 441 19.48 19.60 4.17
C TRP A 441 19.58 19.86 2.67
N ASN A 442 19.05 20.99 2.22
CA ASN A 442 19.21 21.52 0.88
C ASN A 442 20.33 22.56 0.82
N GLU A 443 20.99 22.65 -0.31
CA GLU A 443 21.84 23.76 -0.68
C GLU A 443 21.00 24.89 -1.31
N PRO A 444 21.48 26.17 -1.22
CA PRO A 444 20.77 27.30 -1.81
C PRO A 444 20.65 27.20 -3.33
N LEU A 445 19.62 27.85 -3.89
CA LEU A 445 19.41 27.98 -5.34
C LEU A 445 19.35 26.65 -6.09
N GLY A 446 18.96 25.57 -5.41
CA GLY A 446 18.77 24.25 -6.02
C GLY A 446 20.06 23.57 -6.48
N ILE A 447 21.24 24.01 -6.01
CA ILE A 447 22.53 23.43 -6.44
C ILE A 447 22.76 22.01 -5.92
N GLY A 448 21.98 21.56 -4.93
CA GLY A 448 22.04 20.22 -4.42
C GLY A 448 21.32 20.02 -3.10
N GLY A 449 21.37 18.79 -2.63
CA GLY A 449 20.90 18.41 -1.31
C GLY A 449 21.64 17.20 -0.79
N HIS A 450 21.60 16.99 0.50
CA HIS A 450 22.44 16.04 1.19
C HIS A 450 21.65 15.18 2.19
N SER A 451 22.14 13.96 2.38
CA SER A 451 21.71 13.01 3.39
C SER A 451 22.95 12.39 4.02
N LEU A 452 23.25 12.72 5.26
CA LEU A 452 24.29 12.07 6.04
C LEU A 452 23.66 11.03 6.96
N ILE A 453 24.07 9.80 6.83
CA ILE A 453 23.67 8.72 7.73
C ILE A 453 24.76 8.51 8.78
N THR A 454 24.38 8.41 10.04
CA THR A 454 25.28 8.04 11.13
C THR A 454 24.65 6.96 12.00
N LEU A 455 25.40 5.89 12.20
CA LEU A 455 25.04 4.83 13.12
C LEU A 455 25.39 5.17 14.57
N ASN A 456 25.93 6.40 14.79
CA ASN A 456 26.36 6.89 16.08
C ASN A 456 27.38 5.98 16.80
N ASN A 457 28.17 5.26 16.02
CA ASN A 457 29.27 4.43 16.48
C ASN A 457 30.52 5.27 16.75
N GLU A 458 31.24 4.99 17.82
CA GLU A 458 32.42 5.75 18.26
C GLU A 458 33.55 5.88 17.23
N LYS A 459 33.61 4.99 16.24
CA LYS A 459 34.73 4.90 15.27
C LYS A 459 34.40 5.37 13.86
N LYS A 460 33.19 5.88 13.62
CA LYS A 460 32.74 6.33 12.29
C LYS A 460 32.44 7.83 12.30
N GLY A 461 32.55 8.48 11.13
CA GLY A 461 32.27 9.90 10.99
C GLY A 461 30.83 10.24 11.37
N CYS A 462 30.62 11.44 11.91
CA CYS A 462 29.32 11.98 12.32
C CYS A 462 29.08 13.37 11.71
N TYR A 463 27.96 14.00 12.03
CA TYR A 463 27.58 15.31 11.50
C TYR A 463 28.65 16.38 11.79
N GLN A 464 29.17 16.45 13.01
CA GLN A 464 30.22 17.40 13.40
C GLN A 464 31.51 17.22 12.58
N CYS A 465 31.84 16.02 12.12
CA CYS A 465 32.99 15.75 11.27
C CYS A 465 32.95 16.46 9.91
N LEU A 466 31.79 16.92 9.48
CA LEU A 466 31.65 17.71 8.24
C LEU A 466 32.23 19.11 8.38
N PHE A 467 32.36 19.63 9.58
CA PHE A 467 32.75 21.01 9.82
C PHE A 467 34.24 21.10 10.13
N LYS A 468 34.85 22.15 9.65
CA LYS A 468 36.25 22.52 9.97
C LYS A 468 36.37 23.99 10.29
N PRO A 469 37.29 24.36 11.20
CA PRO A 469 37.59 25.77 11.49
C PRO A 469 38.10 26.50 10.26
N MET A 470 37.75 27.80 10.20
CA MET A 470 38.25 28.76 9.25
C MET A 470 38.89 29.94 9.99
N GLU A 471 39.63 30.78 9.27
CA GLU A 471 40.10 32.04 9.79
C GLU A 471 38.91 32.89 10.28
N GLY A 472 39.03 33.58 11.40
CA GLY A 472 37.96 34.38 12.00
C GLY A 472 37.04 33.64 12.95
N LYS A 473 37.39 32.45 13.42
CA LYS A 473 36.62 31.61 14.38
C LYS A 473 35.26 31.09 13.85
N THR A 474 35.06 31.13 12.57
CA THR A 474 33.90 30.47 11.91
C THR A 474 34.23 29.03 11.54
N ILE A 475 33.19 28.22 11.28
CA ILE A 475 33.33 26.86 10.81
C ILE A 475 32.67 26.73 9.43
N HIS A 476 33.19 25.84 8.60
CA HIS A 476 32.68 25.60 7.26
C HIS A 476 32.31 24.13 7.06
N ASN A 477 31.16 23.90 6.47
CA ASN A 477 30.73 22.57 6.08
C ASN A 477 31.49 22.11 4.81
N ARG A 478 32.35 21.10 4.98
CA ARG A 478 33.14 20.53 3.86
C ARG A 478 32.32 19.83 2.81
N SER A 479 31.07 19.51 3.11
CA SER A 479 30.16 18.87 2.15
C SER A 479 29.49 19.87 1.21
N SER A 480 29.54 21.18 1.52
CA SER A 480 28.85 22.19 0.75
C SER A 480 29.30 22.26 -0.70
N PHE A 481 28.36 22.42 -1.60
CA PHE A 481 28.57 22.68 -3.02
C PHE A 481 28.84 24.15 -3.34
N THR A 482 28.57 25.05 -2.36
CA THR A 482 28.89 26.47 -2.46
C THR A 482 30.23 26.79 -1.81
N LYS A 483 30.92 27.82 -2.30
CA LYS A 483 32.09 28.35 -1.61
C LYS A 483 31.69 28.97 -0.26
N PRO A 484 32.56 28.92 0.77
CA PRO A 484 32.29 29.55 2.04
C PRO A 484 32.20 31.08 1.92
N ASN A 485 31.67 31.75 2.94
CA ASN A 485 31.55 33.21 3.07
C ASN A 485 30.70 33.87 1.97
N GLN A 486 29.68 33.17 1.46
CA GLN A 486 28.67 33.72 0.58
C GLN A 486 27.33 33.76 1.31
N ASP A 487 26.62 34.89 1.18
CA ASP A 487 25.30 35.09 1.76
C ASP A 487 24.24 34.88 0.67
N PHE A 488 23.43 33.84 0.84
CA PHE A 488 22.33 33.48 -0.09
C PHE A 488 20.96 33.94 0.42
N SER A 489 20.95 34.62 1.58
CA SER A 489 19.69 35.09 2.15
C SER A 489 19.06 36.17 1.26
N LYS A 490 17.75 36.08 1.12
CA LYS A 490 16.91 37.07 0.42
C LYS A 490 15.87 37.61 1.40
N ASP A 491 15.58 38.88 1.23
CA ASP A 491 14.55 39.59 1.96
C ASP A 491 13.57 40.21 0.95
N LEU A 492 12.28 39.94 1.11
CA LEU A 492 11.24 40.50 0.25
C LEU A 492 10.53 41.70 0.85
N THR A 493 10.41 41.77 2.18
CA THR A 493 9.57 42.76 2.87
C THR A 493 10.19 43.38 4.13
N GLY A 494 11.49 43.17 4.38
CA GLY A 494 12.21 43.71 5.56
C GLY A 494 12.43 42.66 6.66
N CYS A 495 12.96 43.09 7.80
CA CYS A 495 13.34 42.22 8.93
C CYS A 495 12.18 41.27 9.32
N GLY A 496 12.35 40.00 9.12
CA GLY A 496 11.38 38.95 9.46
C GLY A 496 10.98 38.07 8.30
N SER A 497 11.30 38.44 7.04
CA SER A 497 11.03 37.64 5.84
C SER A 497 12.29 37.09 5.17
N ILE A 498 13.38 36.94 5.94
CA ILE A 498 14.65 36.41 5.43
C ILE A 498 14.53 34.92 5.19
N TYR A 499 14.84 34.48 3.96
CA TYR A 499 14.83 33.09 3.57
C TYR A 499 16.01 32.74 2.64
N VAL A 500 16.40 31.47 2.64
CA VAL A 500 17.34 30.92 1.65
C VAL A 500 16.53 30.29 0.52
N PRO A 501 16.70 30.73 -0.74
CA PRO A 501 15.89 30.27 -1.85
C PRO A 501 16.27 28.86 -2.29
N TYR A 502 15.30 27.98 -2.35
CA TYR A 502 15.29 26.68 -3.02
C TYR A 502 13.83 26.29 -3.29
N SER A 503 13.62 25.43 -4.28
CA SER A 503 12.29 25.07 -4.74
C SER A 503 11.71 23.85 -3.99
N PHE A 504 10.42 23.60 -4.19
CA PHE A 504 9.79 22.37 -3.72
C PHE A 504 10.43 21.12 -4.37
N LEU A 505 10.85 21.21 -5.64
CA LEU A 505 11.54 20.11 -6.34
C LEU A 505 12.84 19.70 -5.61
N ASP A 506 13.55 20.67 -5.06
CA ASP A 506 14.79 20.42 -4.32
C ASP A 506 14.49 19.72 -2.99
N SER A 507 13.43 20.14 -2.31
CA SER A 507 12.93 19.49 -1.09
C SER A 507 12.50 18.05 -1.37
N GLU A 508 11.78 17.82 -2.45
CA GLU A 508 11.34 16.48 -2.85
C GLU A 508 12.51 15.56 -3.21
N LYS A 509 13.50 16.05 -3.98
CA LYS A 509 14.70 15.26 -4.32
C LYS A 509 15.46 14.84 -3.06
N THR A 510 15.65 15.78 -2.11
CA THR A 510 16.32 15.49 -0.84
C THR A 510 15.50 14.52 0.00
N ALA A 511 14.19 14.69 0.07
CA ALA A 511 13.31 13.76 0.79
C ALA A 511 13.34 12.35 0.19
N MET A 512 13.33 12.22 -1.13
CA MET A 512 13.48 10.93 -1.81
C MET A 512 14.81 10.27 -1.50
N LEU A 513 15.92 11.03 -1.58
CA LEU A 513 17.25 10.53 -1.23
C LEU A 513 17.30 10.01 0.21
N VAL A 514 16.71 10.75 1.16
CA VAL A 514 16.64 10.36 2.57
C VAL A 514 15.82 9.09 2.74
N VAL A 515 14.60 9.05 2.22
CA VAL A 515 13.69 7.92 2.43
C VAL A 515 14.20 6.65 1.78
N GLU A 516 14.72 6.72 0.54
CA GLU A 516 15.30 5.54 -0.12
C GLU A 516 16.43 4.91 0.73
N ASN A 517 17.31 5.73 1.28
CA ASN A 517 18.43 5.22 2.07
C ASN A 517 18.02 4.84 3.50
N SER A 518 17.01 5.49 4.05
CA SER A 518 16.38 5.08 5.31
C SER A 518 15.77 3.68 5.21
N LEU A 519 15.07 3.39 4.13
CA LEU A 519 14.49 2.05 3.91
C LEU A 519 15.58 0.97 3.79
N LYS A 520 16.71 1.29 3.13
CA LYS A 520 17.89 0.39 3.08
C LYS A 520 18.49 0.19 4.47
N LEU A 521 18.56 1.23 5.28
CA LEU A 521 19.07 1.17 6.65
C LEU A 521 18.15 0.33 7.55
N LEU A 522 16.85 0.61 7.54
CA LEU A 522 15.83 -0.09 8.34
C LEU A 522 15.70 -1.58 7.99
N THR A 523 16.05 -1.97 6.76
CA THR A 523 16.07 -3.37 6.30
C THR A 523 17.46 -4.02 6.37
N GLY A 524 18.44 -3.36 7.00
CA GLY A 524 19.79 -3.91 7.20
C GLY A 524 20.67 -3.96 5.95
N LYS A 525 20.21 -3.39 4.83
CA LYS A 525 20.96 -3.34 3.56
C LYS A 525 22.03 -2.25 3.53
N LEU A 526 22.00 -1.32 4.48
CA LEU A 526 22.98 -0.25 4.64
C LEU A 526 23.52 -0.31 6.08
N GLN A 527 24.85 -0.40 6.24
CA GLN A 527 25.53 -0.62 7.52
C GLN A 527 26.72 0.32 7.72
N ASP A 528 26.73 1.47 7.05
CA ASP A 528 27.83 2.44 7.10
C ASP A 528 27.30 3.88 7.30
N ASN A 529 28.24 4.84 7.45
CA ASN A 529 27.94 6.26 7.61
C ASN A 529 28.21 7.04 6.30
N PRO A 530 27.44 6.83 5.23
CA PRO A 530 27.64 7.55 3.98
C PRO A 530 27.10 8.98 4.07
N LEU A 531 27.79 9.89 3.40
CA LEU A 531 27.26 11.19 2.98
C LEU A 531 26.83 11.06 1.51
N LEU A 532 25.54 11.09 1.29
CA LEU A 532 24.92 11.00 -0.02
C LEU A 532 24.45 12.40 -0.46
N SER A 533 24.55 12.68 -1.75
CA SER A 533 24.19 14.00 -2.27
C SER A 533 23.60 13.84 -3.67
N TRP A 534 22.57 14.63 -3.97
CA TRP A 534 22.20 14.90 -5.35
C TRP A 534 22.77 16.26 -5.76
N LYS A 535 23.14 16.41 -7.03
CA LYS A 535 23.74 17.60 -7.59
C LYS A 535 22.76 18.26 -8.55
N GLY A 536 22.48 19.54 -8.35
CA GLY A 536 21.66 20.38 -9.21
C GLY A 536 22.49 21.15 -10.24
N ASP A 537 21.81 21.93 -11.05
CA ASP A 537 22.43 22.84 -12.02
C ASP A 537 22.91 24.13 -11.30
N ASP A 538 24.08 24.66 -11.72
CA ASP A 538 24.67 25.84 -11.12
C ASP A 538 24.41 27.15 -11.89
N SER A 539 23.58 27.12 -12.93
CA SER A 539 23.34 28.27 -13.81
C SER A 539 22.73 29.44 -13.05
N GLN A 540 21.73 29.20 -12.20
CA GLN A 540 21.11 30.22 -11.39
C GLN A 540 22.11 30.80 -10.37
N LEU A 541 22.86 29.94 -9.68
CA LEU A 541 23.86 30.34 -8.71
C LEU A 541 24.91 31.25 -9.33
N LYS A 542 25.40 30.90 -10.53
CA LYS A 542 26.37 31.70 -11.29
C LYS A 542 25.77 33.02 -11.80
N SER A 543 24.53 33.01 -12.26
CA SER A 543 23.86 34.23 -12.74
C SER A 543 23.64 35.26 -11.63
N GLU A 544 23.53 34.83 -10.39
CA GLU A 544 23.45 35.69 -9.20
C GLU A 544 24.84 36.10 -8.64
N GLY A 545 25.93 35.73 -9.33
CA GLY A 545 27.29 36.09 -8.96
C GLY A 545 27.95 35.23 -7.89
N PHE A 546 27.34 34.12 -7.51
CA PHE A 546 27.88 33.20 -6.52
C PHE A 546 28.80 32.15 -7.16
N ALA A 547 29.64 31.55 -6.31
CA ALA A 547 30.64 30.57 -6.75
C ALA A 547 30.45 29.20 -6.09
N THR A 548 30.71 28.15 -6.88
CA THR A 548 30.70 26.77 -6.43
C THR A 548 31.98 26.37 -5.72
N SER A 549 31.89 25.37 -4.84
CA SER A 549 33.06 24.76 -4.19
C SER A 549 33.81 23.81 -5.11
N HIS A 550 35.02 23.41 -4.73
CA HIS A 550 35.77 22.36 -5.41
C HIS A 550 35.01 21.02 -5.40
N ARG A 551 34.27 20.71 -4.34
CA ARG A 551 33.46 19.49 -4.23
C ARG A 551 32.40 19.43 -5.32
N TYR A 552 31.74 20.55 -5.64
CA TYR A 552 30.78 20.60 -6.73
C TYR A 552 31.43 20.27 -8.07
N SER A 553 32.61 20.86 -8.34
CA SER A 553 33.33 20.67 -9.61
C SER A 553 33.96 19.28 -9.75
N SER A 554 34.37 18.64 -8.65
CA SER A 554 35.04 17.33 -8.64
C SER A 554 34.08 16.15 -8.70
N ASN A 555 32.83 16.30 -8.27
CA ASN A 555 31.81 15.28 -8.41
C ASN A 555 31.33 15.22 -9.87
N LYS A 556 31.84 14.22 -10.60
CA LYS A 556 31.26 13.86 -11.91
C LYS A 556 29.82 13.38 -11.67
N ASP A 557 28.94 13.73 -12.58
CA ASP A 557 27.54 13.29 -12.55
C ASP A 557 27.48 11.76 -12.39
N LYS A 558 26.75 11.30 -11.38
CA LYS A 558 26.33 9.92 -11.24
C LYS A 558 24.82 9.90 -11.19
#